data_f87e0971ae31367b4fe3cdf4080799f5
#
_entry.id   f87e0971ae31367b4fe3cdf4080799f5
#
_cell.length_a   1.000
_cell.length_b   1.000
_cell.length_c   1.000
_cell.angle_alpha   90.00
_cell.angle_beta   90.00
_cell.angle_gamma   90.00
#
_symmetry.space_group_name_H-M   'P 1'
#
loop_
_entity.id
_entity.type
_entity.pdbx_description
1 polymer ?
#
loop_
_entity_poly.entity_id
_entity_poly.type
_entity_poly.pdbx_seq_one_letter_code
_entity_poly.pdbx_strand_id
1 'polypeptide(L)'
;MYDLIYHFYNRSDSRLTIVASPIFVKFAQNRFYMAETLATPLTAKDFQTDQEVRWCPGCGDYSILAQVQKVMPSLGIPRENIVIISGIGCSSRFPYYMNTFGMHSIHGRATAIASGLKASRPELSVWIVTGDGDSLSIGGNHTIHLLRRNFDVNILLFNNQIYGLTKGQYSPTSEENKITKSTPYGSIDHPFNPLALALGADATFVARSMDRDPKHLQSMLLRANAHKGASFLEIYQNCNIFNDGAFEIYTEKGTKAQETLFLEQGKPLTFGPNNEKGIKLDGFTPVVVNLNENGNSANDLWIHDENDIYKAQILVRIFDNPHKDGHLPRPFGVFYQTIRACYEDVMAKQIEEAKAKKIGDLDKLLRGNEVWVINEPSSN
;
A
#
# COMPACT_ATOMS: atom_id res chain seq x y z
N MET A 1 -6.76 36.77 7.02
CA MET A 1 -6.45 38.20 6.84
C MET A 1 -6.09 38.35 5.37
N TYR A 2 -7.08 38.71 4.56
CA TYR A 2 -6.91 38.90 3.11
C TYR A 2 -6.50 40.37 2.90
N ASP A 3 -5.27 40.61 2.52
CA ASP A 3 -4.80 41.96 2.17
C ASP A 3 -4.58 42.08 0.67
N LEU A 4 -5.47 42.82 0.11
CA LEU A 4 -5.48 43.68 -1.06
C LEU A 4 -4.27 43.55 -2.01
N ILE A 5 -4.55 42.96 -3.16
CA ILE A 5 -3.79 43.13 -4.36
C ILE A 5 -4.33 44.40 -5.06
N TYR A 6 -3.56 45.50 -5.06
CA TYR A 6 -3.86 46.68 -5.87
C TYR A 6 -3.41 46.49 -7.29
N HIS A 7 -4.34 46.46 -8.23
CA HIS A 7 -4.05 46.51 -9.66
C HIS A 7 -4.10 47.98 -10.11
N PHE A 8 -2.96 48.50 -10.51
CA PHE A 8 -2.91 49.80 -11.27
C PHE A 8 -2.88 49.48 -12.75
N TYR A 9 -3.88 49.94 -13.48
CA TYR A 9 -3.94 49.83 -14.93
C TYR A 9 -3.49 51.16 -15.53
N ASN A 10 -2.38 51.17 -16.26
CA ASN A 10 -1.94 52.32 -17.02
C ASN A 10 -2.35 52.14 -18.50
N ARG A 11 -3.21 53.01 -19.01
CA ARG A 11 -3.83 52.93 -20.33
C ARG A 11 -2.87 53.19 -21.52
N SER A 12 -1.62 53.44 -21.28
CA SER A 12 -0.67 53.82 -22.37
C SER A 12 0.41 52.79 -22.68
N ASP A 13 0.47 51.65 -21.97
CA ASP A 13 1.46 50.63 -22.26
C ASP A 13 0.88 49.23 -22.05
N SER A 14 1.01 48.37 -23.05
CA SER A 14 0.42 47.01 -23.05
C SER A 14 1.18 45.99 -22.21
N ARG A 15 1.97 46.43 -21.22
CA ARG A 15 2.71 45.55 -20.31
C ARG A 15 2.18 45.66 -18.89
N LEU A 16 1.81 44.50 -18.35
CA LEU A 16 1.45 44.35 -16.94
C LEU A 16 2.73 44.48 -16.08
N THR A 17 2.90 45.60 -15.36
CA THR A 17 3.99 45.74 -14.40
C THR A 17 3.44 45.43 -13.00
N ILE A 18 3.85 44.32 -12.42
CA ILE A 18 3.53 43.97 -11.03
C ILE A 18 4.57 44.69 -10.16
N VAL A 19 4.16 45.73 -9.44
CA VAL A 19 4.99 46.37 -8.42
C VAL A 19 4.69 45.68 -7.07
N ALA A 20 5.59 44.79 -6.66
CA ALA A 20 5.52 44.21 -5.33
C ALA A 20 5.95 45.23 -4.27
N SER A 21 5.15 45.41 -3.22
CA SER A 21 5.52 46.25 -2.06
C SER A 21 6.84 45.75 -1.44
N PRO A 22 7.73 46.66 -0.98
CA PRO A 22 8.98 46.28 -0.30
C PRO A 22 8.82 45.33 0.87
N ILE A 23 7.65 45.32 1.49
CA ILE A 23 7.28 44.40 2.57
C ILE A 23 7.07 42.98 1.99
N PHE A 24 6.47 42.86 0.81
CA PHE A 24 6.24 41.57 0.16
C PHE A 24 7.56 40.94 -0.34
N VAL A 25 8.49 41.75 -0.84
CA VAL A 25 9.82 41.26 -1.24
C VAL A 25 10.61 40.79 -0.01
N LYS A 26 10.53 41.50 1.12
CA LYS A 26 11.14 41.03 2.38
C LYS A 26 10.50 39.75 2.93
N PHE A 27 9.18 39.59 2.83
CA PHE A 27 8.50 38.35 3.23
C PHE A 27 8.81 37.18 2.29
N ALA A 28 8.88 37.43 0.99
CA ALA A 28 9.29 36.43 0.02
C ALA A 28 10.77 36.06 0.19
N GLN A 29 11.64 37.04 0.39
CA GLN A 29 13.06 36.80 0.69
C GLN A 29 13.27 36.09 2.02
N ASN A 30 12.54 36.42 3.08
CA ASN A 30 12.60 35.68 4.34
C ASN A 30 12.03 34.27 4.21
N ARG A 31 11.02 34.02 3.37
CA ARG A 31 10.56 32.67 3.08
C ARG A 31 11.58 31.87 2.27
N PHE A 32 12.28 32.50 1.32
CA PHE A 32 13.39 31.89 0.61
C PHE A 32 14.62 31.68 1.51
N TYR A 33 14.92 32.60 2.44
CA TYR A 33 16.00 32.43 3.41
C TYR A 33 15.69 31.39 4.52
N MET A 34 14.42 31.15 4.85
CA MET A 34 14.04 30.06 5.76
C MET A 34 14.00 28.69 5.06
N ALA A 35 13.95 28.67 3.71
CA ALA A 35 14.05 27.44 2.93
C ALA A 35 15.51 27.01 2.63
N GLU A 36 16.49 27.89 2.89
CA GLU A 36 17.94 27.63 2.71
C GLU A 36 18.69 27.29 3.99
N THR A 37 18.04 27.13 5.13
CA THR A 37 18.63 26.27 6.15
C THR A 37 18.57 24.86 5.56
N LEU A 38 19.70 24.40 5.02
CA LEU A 38 19.95 23.03 4.60
C LEU A 38 19.48 22.10 5.72
N ALA A 39 18.20 21.69 5.66
CA ALA A 39 17.72 20.66 6.54
C ALA A 39 18.59 19.46 6.26
N THR A 40 19.35 19.02 7.25
CA THR A 40 20.15 17.80 7.16
C THR A 40 19.27 16.73 6.56
N PRO A 41 19.69 16.03 5.48
CA PRO A 41 18.86 15.01 4.87
C PRO A 41 18.42 14.01 5.93
N LEU A 42 17.12 13.73 6.02
CA LEU A 42 16.60 12.74 6.93
C LEU A 42 17.25 11.39 6.67
N THR A 43 17.51 10.66 7.74
CA THR A 43 18.09 9.30 7.73
C THR A 43 17.06 8.29 8.26
N ALA A 44 17.32 7.01 8.10
CA ALA A 44 16.48 5.96 8.68
C ALA A 44 16.28 6.11 10.20
N LYS A 45 17.29 6.67 10.91
CA LYS A 45 17.24 6.90 12.36
C LYS A 45 16.20 7.95 12.75
N ASP A 46 15.97 8.94 11.89
CA ASP A 46 14.98 9.99 12.14
C ASP A 46 13.54 9.47 12.10
N PHE A 47 13.34 8.30 11.50
CA PHE A 47 12.05 7.58 11.45
C PHE A 47 11.90 6.53 12.56
N GLN A 48 12.85 6.40 13.47
CA GLN A 48 12.77 5.51 14.62
C GLN A 48 12.24 6.27 15.83
N THR A 49 11.42 5.60 16.64
CA THR A 49 10.99 6.11 17.95
C THR A 49 11.95 5.61 19.05
N ASP A 50 11.80 6.15 20.24
CA ASP A 50 12.44 5.68 21.47
C ASP A 50 11.77 4.47 22.12
N GLN A 51 10.66 4.00 21.52
CA GLN A 51 9.90 2.88 22.05
C GLN A 51 10.65 1.56 21.87
N GLU A 52 10.68 0.75 22.93
CA GLU A 52 11.19 -0.60 22.85
C GLU A 52 10.29 -1.48 21.97
N VAL A 53 10.89 -2.12 20.96
CA VAL A 53 10.16 -3.02 20.07
C VAL A 53 9.77 -4.29 20.82
N ARG A 54 8.47 -4.62 20.86
CA ARG A 54 7.88 -5.70 21.63
C ARG A 54 7.52 -6.95 20.81
N TRP A 55 8.08 -7.10 19.63
CA TRP A 55 7.97 -8.34 18.87
C TRP A 55 8.88 -9.44 19.44
N CYS A 56 8.58 -10.69 19.11
CA CYS A 56 9.41 -11.82 19.50
C CYS A 56 10.82 -11.69 18.90
N PRO A 57 11.88 -12.03 19.63
CA PRO A 57 13.23 -12.04 19.06
C PRO A 57 13.30 -12.94 17.83
N GLY A 58 13.82 -12.43 16.71
CA GLY A 58 13.90 -13.15 15.43
C GLY A 58 12.65 -13.08 14.54
N CYS A 59 11.60 -12.35 14.95
CA CYS A 59 10.41 -12.12 14.14
C CYS A 59 10.74 -11.34 12.86
N GLY A 60 10.14 -11.72 11.72
CA GLY A 60 10.32 -11.04 10.44
C GLY A 60 9.86 -9.58 10.41
N ASP A 61 8.97 -9.19 11.33
CA ASP A 61 8.50 -7.81 11.48
C ASP A 61 9.66 -6.82 11.72
N TYR A 62 10.75 -7.22 12.40
CA TYR A 62 11.95 -6.39 12.56
C TYR A 62 12.61 -6.05 11.23
N SER A 63 12.71 -7.03 10.33
CA SER A 63 13.28 -6.82 9.01
C SER A 63 12.43 -5.82 8.22
N ILE A 64 11.12 -6.02 8.21
CA ILE A 64 10.19 -5.16 7.46
C ILE A 64 10.25 -3.72 8.01
N LEU A 65 10.20 -3.53 9.33
CA LEU A 65 10.34 -2.23 9.97
C LEU A 65 11.62 -1.51 9.54
N ALA A 66 12.75 -2.23 9.61
CA ALA A 66 14.03 -1.69 9.21
C ALA A 66 14.08 -1.26 7.74
N GLN A 67 13.43 -2.01 6.82
CA GLN A 67 13.38 -1.63 5.41
C GLN A 67 12.46 -0.43 5.18
N VAL A 68 11.30 -0.36 5.82
CA VAL A 68 10.41 0.81 5.75
C VAL A 68 11.13 2.06 6.27
N GLN A 69 11.78 2.00 7.44
CA GLN A 69 12.55 3.12 7.99
C GLN A 69 13.68 3.58 7.06
N LYS A 70 14.35 2.65 6.34
CA LYS A 70 15.39 2.98 5.35
C LYS A 70 14.87 3.64 4.09
N VAL A 71 13.66 3.29 3.67
CA VAL A 71 13.03 3.84 2.45
C VAL A 71 12.46 5.24 2.70
N MET A 72 11.91 5.52 3.88
CA MET A 72 11.22 6.77 4.19
C MET A 72 12.00 8.05 3.84
N PRO A 73 13.32 8.18 4.14
CA PRO A 73 14.07 9.38 3.76
C PRO A 73 14.10 9.64 2.25
N SER A 74 14.12 8.58 1.44
CA SER A 74 14.20 8.68 -0.03
C SER A 74 12.88 9.06 -0.69
N LEU A 75 11.77 9.05 0.06
CA LEU A 75 10.46 9.47 -0.46
C LEU A 75 10.37 10.99 -0.67
N GLY A 76 11.24 11.76 0.01
CA GLY A 76 11.21 13.22 -0.07
C GLY A 76 9.96 13.85 0.58
N ILE A 77 9.23 13.10 1.39
CA ILE A 77 8.00 13.53 2.07
C ILE A 77 8.34 13.93 3.50
N PRO A 78 7.93 15.13 3.97
CA PRO A 78 8.10 15.52 5.37
C PRO A 78 7.45 14.50 6.32
N ARG A 79 8.10 14.20 7.44
CA ARG A 79 7.61 13.19 8.41
C ARG A 79 6.18 13.46 8.88
N GLU A 80 5.85 14.73 9.09
CA GLU A 80 4.51 15.20 9.50
C GLU A 80 3.42 14.96 8.46
N ASN A 81 3.79 14.67 7.22
CA ASN A 81 2.86 14.32 6.14
C ASN A 81 2.76 12.80 5.90
N ILE A 82 3.51 12.00 6.68
CA ILE A 82 3.44 10.54 6.62
C ILE A 82 2.59 10.04 7.79
N VAL A 83 1.62 9.20 7.50
CA VAL A 83 0.72 8.62 8.51
C VAL A 83 0.66 7.11 8.39
N ILE A 84 0.96 6.40 9.47
CA ILE A 84 0.86 4.94 9.55
C ILE A 84 -0.44 4.56 10.24
N ILE A 85 -1.34 3.89 9.53
CA ILE A 85 -2.60 3.36 10.08
C ILE A 85 -2.48 1.84 10.20
N SER A 86 -2.77 1.30 11.36
CA SER A 86 -2.75 -0.14 11.57
C SER A 86 -4.04 -0.72 12.11
N GLY A 87 -4.28 -2.01 11.86
CA GLY A 87 -5.35 -2.79 12.45
C GLY A 87 -4.92 -3.43 13.78
N ILE A 88 -5.18 -4.73 13.95
CA ILE A 88 -4.83 -5.50 15.15
C ILE A 88 -3.98 -6.72 14.73
N GLY A 89 -2.99 -7.02 15.54
CA GLY A 89 -2.05 -8.13 15.37
C GLY A 89 -0.61 -7.71 15.66
N CYS A 90 0.36 -8.60 15.44
CA CYS A 90 1.76 -8.31 15.70
C CYS A 90 2.27 -7.16 14.81
N SER A 91 2.04 -7.24 13.49
CA SER A 91 2.38 -6.19 12.53
C SER A 91 1.77 -4.84 12.89
N SER A 92 0.57 -4.84 13.49
CA SER A 92 -0.17 -3.62 13.81
C SER A 92 0.43 -2.77 14.93
N ARG A 93 1.46 -3.26 15.60
CA ARG A 93 2.28 -2.43 16.52
C ARG A 93 3.19 -1.43 15.79
N PHE A 94 3.26 -1.49 14.47
CA PHE A 94 4.14 -0.69 13.63
C PHE A 94 4.08 0.82 13.90
N PRO A 95 2.91 1.48 14.12
CA PRO A 95 2.84 2.91 14.40
C PRO A 95 3.61 3.34 15.65
N TYR A 96 3.79 2.45 16.64
CA TYR A 96 4.57 2.77 17.85
C TYR A 96 6.08 2.90 17.58
N TYR A 97 6.56 2.30 16.49
CA TYR A 97 7.99 2.21 16.17
C TYR A 97 8.41 3.14 15.02
N MET A 98 7.45 3.88 14.46
CA MET A 98 7.68 4.88 13.41
C MET A 98 7.53 6.29 13.95
N ASN A 99 8.58 7.10 13.84
CA ASN A 99 8.56 8.52 14.21
C ASN A 99 7.87 9.37 13.12
N THR A 100 6.59 9.07 12.89
CA THR A 100 5.64 9.74 12.00
C THR A 100 4.33 9.91 12.76
N PHE A 101 3.32 10.53 12.15
CA PHE A 101 1.97 10.37 12.69
C PHE A 101 1.49 8.93 12.48
N GLY A 102 0.63 8.47 13.37
CA GLY A 102 0.10 7.12 13.29
C GLY A 102 -1.15 6.89 14.13
N MET A 103 -1.87 5.83 13.78
CA MET A 103 -3.05 5.39 14.52
C MET A 103 -3.10 3.86 14.54
N HIS A 104 -3.13 3.30 15.75
CA HIS A 104 -3.47 1.90 15.99
C HIS A 104 -4.99 1.81 16.14
N SER A 105 -5.66 1.14 15.20
CA SER A 105 -7.13 1.14 15.12
C SER A 105 -7.75 -0.13 15.73
N ILE A 106 -8.95 -0.50 15.31
CA ILE A 106 -9.66 -1.71 15.71
C ILE A 106 -9.46 -2.81 14.66
N HIS A 107 -9.69 -4.05 15.02
CA HIS A 107 -9.52 -5.25 14.19
C HIS A 107 -10.25 -5.11 12.85
N GLY A 108 -9.50 -5.21 11.75
CA GLY A 108 -9.98 -5.13 10.39
C GLY A 108 -10.52 -3.76 9.96
N ARG A 109 -10.14 -2.66 10.65
CA ARG A 109 -10.67 -1.31 10.33
C ARG A 109 -9.61 -0.33 9.82
N ALA A 110 -8.36 -0.75 9.71
CA ALA A 110 -7.28 0.10 9.23
C ALA A 110 -7.61 0.72 7.85
N THR A 111 -8.08 -0.09 6.91
CA THR A 111 -8.44 0.34 5.55
C THR A 111 -9.62 1.31 5.53
N ALA A 112 -10.63 1.13 6.39
CA ALA A 112 -11.76 2.04 6.49
C ALA A 112 -11.34 3.42 7.05
N ILE A 113 -10.52 3.41 8.13
CA ILE A 113 -10.02 4.64 8.74
C ILE A 113 -9.08 5.40 7.79
N ALA A 114 -8.18 4.67 7.11
CA ALA A 114 -7.29 5.24 6.12
C ALA A 114 -8.06 5.87 4.95
N SER A 115 -9.15 5.26 4.49
CA SER A 115 -10.03 5.84 3.46
C SER A 115 -10.63 7.18 3.92
N GLY A 116 -11.11 7.26 5.17
CA GLY A 116 -11.63 8.50 5.75
C GLY A 116 -10.56 9.58 5.90
N LEU A 117 -9.37 9.20 6.37
CA LEU A 117 -8.24 10.13 6.48
C LEU A 117 -7.85 10.68 5.09
N LYS A 118 -7.68 9.81 4.10
CA LYS A 118 -7.27 10.23 2.76
C LYS A 118 -8.33 11.08 2.07
N ALA A 119 -9.62 10.79 2.28
CA ALA A 119 -10.73 11.61 1.78
C ALA A 119 -10.76 13.02 2.40
N SER A 120 -10.36 13.16 3.67
CA SER A 120 -10.36 14.45 4.38
C SER A 120 -9.04 15.23 4.25
N ARG A 121 -7.93 14.54 4.04
CA ARG A 121 -6.57 15.08 3.94
C ARG A 121 -5.82 14.41 2.76
N PRO A 122 -6.18 14.77 1.51
CA PRO A 122 -5.65 14.11 0.31
C PRO A 122 -4.13 14.28 0.11
N GLU A 123 -3.53 15.29 0.74
CA GLU A 123 -2.09 15.58 0.68
C GLU A 123 -1.23 14.63 1.50
N LEU A 124 -1.81 13.86 2.44
CA LEU A 124 -1.04 12.97 3.30
C LEU A 124 -0.60 11.69 2.57
N SER A 125 0.62 11.26 2.84
CA SER A 125 1.11 9.92 2.47
C SER A 125 0.63 8.92 3.53
N VAL A 126 -0.36 8.12 3.17
CA VAL A 126 -1.00 7.18 4.10
C VAL A 126 -0.52 5.76 3.85
N TRP A 127 0.03 5.14 4.88
CA TRP A 127 0.51 3.77 4.87
C TRP A 127 -0.34 2.92 5.82
N ILE A 128 -0.84 1.80 5.32
CA ILE A 128 -1.66 0.86 6.09
C ILE A 128 -0.81 -0.36 6.39
N VAL A 129 -0.68 -0.71 7.66
CA VAL A 129 0.00 -1.93 8.11
C VAL A 129 -1.03 -2.86 8.72
N THR A 130 -1.16 -4.04 8.15
CA THR A 130 -2.17 -5.03 8.55
C THR A 130 -1.63 -6.45 8.37
N GLY A 131 -2.09 -7.38 9.18
CA GLY A 131 -1.81 -8.80 9.01
C GLY A 131 -2.82 -9.48 8.08
N ASP A 132 -2.48 -10.67 7.61
CA ASP A 132 -3.35 -11.50 6.79
C ASP A 132 -4.67 -11.80 7.50
N GLY A 133 -4.65 -12.16 8.77
CA GLY A 133 -5.85 -12.40 9.56
C GLY A 133 -6.68 -11.14 9.79
N ASP A 134 -6.06 -10.00 10.01
CA ASP A 134 -6.72 -8.73 10.23
C ASP A 134 -7.41 -8.21 8.95
N SER A 135 -6.69 -8.24 7.83
CA SER A 135 -7.15 -7.68 6.56
C SER A 135 -8.13 -8.59 5.82
N LEU A 136 -7.91 -9.91 5.82
CA LEU A 136 -8.63 -10.85 4.95
C LEU A 136 -9.78 -11.59 5.66
N SER A 137 -9.81 -11.56 7.00
CA SER A 137 -10.95 -12.04 7.78
C SER A 137 -11.95 -10.90 8.03
N ILE A 138 -12.01 -10.37 9.24
CA ILE A 138 -12.96 -9.32 9.61
C ILE A 138 -12.78 -8.01 8.81
N GLY A 139 -11.59 -7.76 8.26
CA GLY A 139 -11.28 -6.59 7.44
C GLY A 139 -11.61 -6.72 5.95
N GLY A 140 -11.94 -7.92 5.47
CA GLY A 140 -12.06 -8.21 4.04
C GLY A 140 -12.95 -7.24 3.26
N ASN A 141 -14.13 -6.94 3.79
CA ASN A 141 -15.06 -5.99 3.17
C ASN A 141 -14.43 -4.59 2.99
N HIS A 142 -13.73 -4.08 4.00
CA HIS A 142 -13.13 -2.75 3.95
C HIS A 142 -11.92 -2.70 3.02
N THR A 143 -11.14 -3.78 2.97
CA THR A 143 -10.01 -3.93 2.04
C THR A 143 -10.49 -3.92 0.59
N ILE A 144 -11.53 -4.71 0.25
CA ILE A 144 -12.15 -4.72 -1.07
C ILE A 144 -12.64 -3.32 -1.46
N HIS A 145 -13.35 -2.65 -0.56
CA HIS A 145 -13.91 -1.34 -0.87
C HIS A 145 -12.87 -0.23 -1.01
N LEU A 146 -11.76 -0.28 -0.28
CA LEU A 146 -10.64 0.64 -0.45
C LEU A 146 -9.98 0.45 -1.83
N LEU A 147 -9.64 -0.80 -2.18
CA LEU A 147 -9.00 -1.14 -3.46
C LEU A 147 -9.87 -0.73 -4.65
N ARG A 148 -11.13 -1.13 -4.63
CA ARG A 148 -12.08 -0.81 -5.71
C ARG A 148 -12.28 0.71 -5.90
N ARG A 149 -12.22 1.51 -4.82
CA ARG A 149 -12.32 2.98 -4.88
C ARG A 149 -11.01 3.64 -5.29
N ASN A 150 -9.91 2.93 -5.22
CA ASN A 150 -8.58 3.43 -5.59
C ASN A 150 -8.17 4.68 -4.80
N PHE A 151 -8.25 4.62 -3.47
CA PHE A 151 -7.64 5.65 -2.64
C PHE A 151 -6.11 5.62 -2.81
N ASP A 152 -5.47 6.78 -2.86
CA ASP A 152 -4.01 6.91 -2.97
C ASP A 152 -3.32 6.59 -1.64
N VAL A 153 -3.15 5.29 -1.36
CA VAL A 153 -2.58 4.77 -0.12
C VAL A 153 -1.73 3.52 -0.37
N ASN A 154 -0.79 3.25 0.52
CA ASN A 154 0.07 2.07 0.48
C ASN A 154 -0.40 1.03 1.51
N ILE A 155 -0.83 -0.14 1.07
CA ILE A 155 -1.22 -1.27 1.93
C ILE A 155 -0.07 -2.25 2.01
N LEU A 156 0.48 -2.45 3.21
CA LEU A 156 1.46 -3.47 3.54
C LEU A 156 0.75 -4.61 4.26
N LEU A 157 0.50 -5.69 3.53
CA LEU A 157 -0.09 -6.92 4.08
C LEU A 157 1.03 -7.83 4.57
N PHE A 158 1.20 -7.94 5.89
CA PHE A 158 2.14 -8.88 6.49
C PHE A 158 1.49 -10.26 6.55
N ASN A 159 1.93 -11.16 5.69
CA ASN A 159 1.41 -12.51 5.61
C ASN A 159 2.36 -13.49 6.29
N ASN A 160 1.97 -14.01 7.45
CA ASN A 160 2.70 -15.03 8.19
C ASN A 160 1.92 -16.33 8.36
N GLN A 161 0.75 -16.43 7.75
CA GLN A 161 -0.12 -17.60 7.76
C GLN A 161 -0.52 -18.08 9.17
N ILE A 162 -0.59 -17.15 10.15
CA ILE A 162 -0.96 -17.51 11.52
C ILE A 162 -1.44 -16.28 12.30
N TYR A 163 -2.40 -16.43 13.20
CA TYR A 163 -2.70 -15.44 14.24
C TYR A 163 -1.66 -15.53 15.36
N GLY A 164 -0.54 -14.80 15.21
CA GLY A 164 0.56 -14.85 16.18
C GLY A 164 0.24 -14.18 17.52
N LEU A 165 -0.42 -13.00 17.50
CA LEU A 165 -0.73 -12.24 18.72
C LEU A 165 -1.61 -13.04 19.70
N THR A 166 -2.56 -13.79 19.20
CA THR A 166 -3.48 -14.63 19.97
C THR A 166 -2.94 -16.05 20.25
N LYS A 167 -1.64 -16.26 19.97
CA LYS A 167 -0.86 -17.46 20.29
C LYS A 167 -1.12 -18.69 19.40
N GLY A 168 -1.31 -18.46 18.10
CA GLY A 168 -1.11 -19.50 17.09
C GLY A 168 -2.38 -20.20 16.61
N GLN A 169 -3.48 -19.48 16.39
CA GLN A 169 -4.62 -19.99 15.63
C GLN A 169 -4.30 -19.89 14.13
N TYR A 170 -4.87 -20.80 13.32
CA TYR A 170 -4.76 -20.67 11.88
C TYR A 170 -5.44 -19.39 11.38
N SER A 171 -4.84 -18.76 10.37
CA SER A 171 -5.34 -17.55 9.71
C SER A 171 -5.99 -17.88 8.37
N PRO A 172 -6.65 -16.94 7.69
CA PRO A 172 -7.25 -17.19 6.38
C PRO A 172 -6.27 -17.69 5.31
N THR A 173 -4.97 -17.36 5.44
CA THR A 173 -3.93 -17.79 4.51
C THR A 173 -3.18 -19.05 4.95
N SER A 174 -3.49 -19.59 6.11
CA SER A 174 -2.90 -20.85 6.58
C SER A 174 -3.18 -21.99 5.61
N GLU A 175 -2.22 -22.90 5.49
CA GLU A 175 -2.34 -24.07 4.63
C GLU A 175 -3.47 -24.99 5.11
N GLU A 176 -4.07 -25.73 4.17
CA GLU A 176 -4.99 -26.82 4.50
C GLU A 176 -4.30 -27.83 5.42
N ASN A 177 -5.04 -28.39 6.35
CA ASN A 177 -4.56 -29.33 7.37
C ASN A 177 -3.54 -28.74 8.36
N LYS A 178 -3.46 -27.42 8.50
CA LYS A 178 -2.60 -26.76 9.49
C LYS A 178 -3.03 -27.17 10.90
N ILE A 179 -2.16 -27.89 11.60
CA ILE A 179 -2.38 -28.29 12.98
C ILE A 179 -2.01 -27.14 13.89
N THR A 180 -2.95 -26.73 14.74
CA THR A 180 -2.73 -25.72 15.79
C THR A 180 -3.40 -26.19 17.08
N LYS A 181 -3.20 -25.45 18.19
CA LYS A 181 -3.88 -25.78 19.46
C LYS A 181 -5.41 -25.71 19.34
N SER A 182 -5.95 -24.86 18.49
CA SER A 182 -7.39 -24.72 18.25
C SER A 182 -7.92 -25.64 17.15
N THR A 183 -7.03 -26.20 16.32
CA THR A 183 -7.36 -27.13 15.24
C THR A 183 -6.47 -28.37 15.32
N PRO A 184 -6.66 -29.24 16.35
CA PRO A 184 -5.77 -30.38 16.58
C PRO A 184 -5.83 -31.45 15.48
N TYR A 185 -6.89 -31.46 14.68
CA TYR A 185 -7.06 -32.35 13.52
C TYR A 185 -6.73 -31.69 12.17
N GLY A 186 -6.17 -30.47 12.18
CA GLY A 186 -5.89 -29.67 11.01
C GLY A 186 -7.02 -28.70 10.63
N SER A 187 -6.64 -27.62 9.96
CA SER A 187 -7.59 -26.67 9.35
C SER A 187 -8.24 -27.28 8.11
N ILE A 188 -9.52 -27.00 7.90
CA ILE A 188 -10.29 -27.48 6.75
C ILE A 188 -10.54 -26.40 5.71
N ASP A 189 -10.15 -25.16 6.02
CA ASP A 189 -10.34 -24.02 5.13
C ASP A 189 -9.31 -24.04 4.00
N HIS A 190 -9.77 -23.65 2.80
CA HIS A 190 -8.87 -23.44 1.67
C HIS A 190 -8.10 -22.11 1.85
N PRO A 191 -6.77 -22.09 1.66
CA PRO A 191 -5.95 -20.90 1.84
C PRO A 191 -6.42 -19.74 0.97
N PHE A 192 -6.59 -18.58 1.58
CA PHE A 192 -6.93 -17.34 0.88
C PHE A 192 -5.75 -16.89 0.03
N ASN A 193 -5.99 -16.53 -1.23
CA ASN A 193 -4.99 -15.92 -2.10
C ASN A 193 -5.15 -14.39 -2.09
N PRO A 194 -4.28 -13.65 -1.37
CA PRO A 194 -4.44 -12.22 -1.17
C PRO A 194 -4.34 -11.41 -2.46
N LEU A 195 -3.42 -11.79 -3.37
CA LEU A 195 -3.24 -11.06 -4.61
C LEU A 195 -4.39 -11.30 -5.60
N ALA A 196 -4.96 -12.51 -5.60
CA ALA A 196 -6.15 -12.79 -6.42
C ALA A 196 -7.35 -11.98 -5.95
N LEU A 197 -7.52 -11.79 -4.61
CA LEU A 197 -8.52 -10.88 -4.05
C LEU A 197 -8.27 -9.43 -4.50
N ALA A 198 -7.02 -8.96 -4.39
CA ALA A 198 -6.68 -7.59 -4.74
C ALA A 198 -6.97 -7.29 -6.22
N LEU A 199 -6.59 -8.21 -7.13
CA LEU A 199 -6.94 -8.08 -8.55
C LEU A 199 -8.46 -8.18 -8.79
N GLY A 200 -9.15 -9.07 -8.08
CA GLY A 200 -10.61 -9.20 -8.15
C GLY A 200 -11.37 -7.97 -7.61
N ALA A 201 -10.71 -7.18 -6.76
CA ALA A 201 -11.20 -5.89 -6.28
C ALA A 201 -10.75 -4.69 -7.14
N ASP A 202 -10.20 -4.92 -8.33
CA ASP A 202 -9.70 -3.91 -9.25
C ASP A 202 -8.59 -3.01 -8.63
N ALA A 203 -7.68 -3.59 -7.83
CA ALA A 203 -6.51 -2.89 -7.33
C ALA A 203 -5.64 -2.41 -8.50
N THR A 204 -5.08 -1.20 -8.38
CA THR A 204 -4.30 -0.59 -9.46
C THR A 204 -2.80 -0.83 -9.34
N PHE A 205 -2.33 -1.37 -8.22
CA PHE A 205 -0.97 -1.87 -8.04
C PHE A 205 -1.01 -3.09 -7.12
N VAL A 206 -0.46 -4.22 -7.60
CA VAL A 206 -0.43 -5.49 -6.86
C VAL A 206 0.97 -6.08 -6.94
N ALA A 207 1.59 -6.30 -5.77
CA ALA A 207 2.95 -6.81 -5.68
C ALA A 207 3.13 -7.79 -4.52
N ARG A 208 4.20 -8.61 -4.57
CA ARG A 208 4.64 -9.50 -3.49
C ARG A 208 6.13 -9.36 -3.23
N SER A 209 6.50 -9.40 -1.95
CA SER A 209 7.88 -9.45 -1.50
C SER A 209 8.02 -10.37 -0.27
N MET A 210 9.19 -10.39 0.35
CA MET A 210 9.46 -11.18 1.55
C MET A 210 10.39 -10.44 2.52
N ASP A 211 10.30 -10.75 3.80
CA ASP A 211 11.09 -10.14 4.88
C ASP A 211 12.59 -10.48 4.80
N ARG A 212 12.94 -11.64 4.22
CA ARG A 212 14.31 -12.14 4.07
C ARG A 212 15.02 -11.69 2.78
N ASP A 213 14.38 -10.83 1.98
CA ASP A 213 15.01 -10.15 0.85
C ASP A 213 14.92 -8.62 0.97
N PRO A 214 15.81 -8.02 1.80
CA PRO A 214 15.75 -6.58 2.08
C PRO A 214 15.83 -5.69 0.84
N LYS A 215 16.63 -6.07 -0.16
CA LYS A 215 16.80 -5.27 -1.40
C LYS A 215 15.53 -5.30 -2.25
N HIS A 216 14.97 -6.49 -2.45
CA HIS A 216 13.73 -6.66 -3.17
C HIS A 216 12.58 -5.93 -2.45
N LEU A 217 12.47 -6.08 -1.13
CA LEU A 217 11.44 -5.39 -0.34
C LEU A 217 11.56 -3.86 -0.45
N GLN A 218 12.77 -3.28 -0.33
CA GLN A 218 12.96 -1.84 -0.53
C GLN A 218 12.51 -1.38 -1.93
N SER A 219 12.85 -2.14 -2.97
CA SER A 219 12.41 -1.84 -4.34
C SER A 219 10.88 -1.83 -4.45
N MET A 220 10.20 -2.82 -3.87
CA MET A 220 8.73 -2.89 -3.88
C MET A 220 8.08 -1.77 -3.08
N LEU A 221 8.64 -1.40 -1.92
CA LEU A 221 8.16 -0.26 -1.12
C LEU A 221 8.26 1.07 -1.87
N LEU A 222 9.39 1.30 -2.56
CA LEU A 222 9.58 2.50 -3.40
C LEU A 222 8.59 2.53 -4.57
N ARG A 223 8.39 1.40 -5.24
CA ARG A 223 7.45 1.29 -6.35
C ARG A 223 6.01 1.48 -5.89
N ALA A 224 5.63 0.91 -4.74
CA ALA A 224 4.32 1.10 -4.15
C ALA A 224 4.04 2.57 -3.85
N ASN A 225 5.01 3.29 -3.26
CA ASN A 225 4.87 4.72 -2.99
C ASN A 225 4.84 5.59 -4.25
N ALA A 226 5.56 5.20 -5.31
CA ALA A 226 5.57 5.94 -6.57
C ALA A 226 4.27 5.78 -7.37
N HIS A 227 3.49 4.74 -7.09
CA HIS A 227 2.20 4.50 -7.72
C HIS A 227 1.15 5.49 -7.21
N LYS A 228 0.41 6.13 -8.11
CA LYS A 228 -0.73 6.99 -7.75
C LYS A 228 -2.02 6.17 -7.73
N GLY A 229 -2.47 5.82 -6.53
CA GLY A 229 -3.64 4.97 -6.28
C GLY A 229 -3.41 3.96 -5.17
N ALA A 230 -4.28 2.95 -5.07
CA ALA A 230 -4.20 1.92 -4.04
C ALA A 230 -3.11 0.89 -4.38
N SER A 231 -2.00 0.95 -3.65
CA SER A 231 -0.93 -0.05 -3.73
C SER A 231 -1.17 -1.17 -2.72
N PHE A 232 -1.20 -2.41 -3.20
CA PHE A 232 -1.34 -3.62 -2.38
C PHE A 232 -0.04 -4.44 -2.46
N LEU A 233 0.76 -4.40 -1.40
CA LEU A 233 2.01 -5.13 -1.27
C LEU A 233 1.86 -6.23 -0.22
N GLU A 234 1.81 -7.49 -0.65
CA GLU A 234 1.92 -8.64 0.23
C GLU A 234 3.39 -8.89 0.57
N ILE A 235 3.69 -9.05 1.85
CA ILE A 235 5.04 -9.33 2.35
C ILE A 235 5.00 -10.64 3.14
N TYR A 236 5.65 -11.68 2.62
CA TYR A 236 5.84 -12.92 3.35
C TYR A 236 6.74 -12.65 4.56
N GLN A 237 6.22 -13.00 5.74
CA GLN A 237 6.84 -12.70 7.03
C GLN A 237 6.97 -13.97 7.88
N ASN A 238 8.15 -14.25 8.39
CA ASN A 238 8.37 -15.40 9.24
C ASN A 238 7.93 -15.13 10.69
N CYS A 239 6.95 -15.90 11.17
CA CYS A 239 6.59 -15.95 12.59
C CYS A 239 7.35 -17.08 13.28
N ASN A 240 8.52 -16.80 13.81
CA ASN A 240 9.45 -17.78 14.38
C ASN A 240 8.95 -18.49 15.67
N ILE A 241 7.79 -18.11 16.20
CA ILE A 241 7.23 -18.73 17.42
C ILE A 241 6.05 -19.66 17.10
N PHE A 242 5.16 -19.27 16.19
CA PHE A 242 3.92 -20.01 15.94
C PHE A 242 3.84 -20.62 14.54
N ASN A 243 4.68 -20.19 13.61
CA ASN A 243 4.71 -20.69 12.24
C ASN A 243 6.10 -20.52 11.62
N ASP A 244 7.13 -20.99 12.35
CA ASP A 244 8.51 -20.89 11.88
C ASP A 244 8.74 -21.71 10.63
N GLY A 245 9.49 -21.13 9.68
CA GLY A 245 9.81 -21.77 8.42
C GLY A 245 8.67 -21.83 7.38
N ALA A 246 7.50 -21.22 7.62
CA ALA A 246 6.37 -21.26 6.68
C ALA A 246 6.74 -20.88 5.24
N PHE A 247 7.72 -19.99 5.08
CA PHE A 247 8.23 -19.52 3.79
C PHE A 247 9.69 -19.88 3.54
N GLU A 248 10.24 -20.84 4.31
CA GLU A 248 11.65 -21.20 4.24
C GLU A 248 12.08 -21.62 2.82
N ILE A 249 11.23 -22.38 2.14
CA ILE A 249 11.45 -22.85 0.76
C ILE A 249 11.74 -21.70 -0.23
N TYR A 250 11.18 -20.51 0.01
CA TYR A 250 11.37 -19.31 -0.83
C TYR A 250 12.52 -18.41 -0.35
N THR A 251 13.09 -18.68 0.81
CA THR A 251 14.06 -17.77 1.45
C THR A 251 15.44 -18.39 1.62
N GLU A 252 15.53 -19.71 1.74
CA GLU A 252 16.80 -20.41 1.93
C GLU A 252 17.62 -20.51 0.63
N LYS A 253 18.96 -20.40 0.77
CA LYS A 253 19.87 -20.38 -0.38
C LYS A 253 19.78 -21.64 -1.27
N GLY A 254 19.46 -22.78 -0.67
CA GLY A 254 19.42 -24.07 -1.37
C GLY A 254 18.17 -24.22 -2.25
N THR A 255 17.08 -23.59 -1.91
CA THR A 255 15.76 -23.76 -2.56
C THR A 255 15.30 -22.52 -3.29
N LYS A 256 15.63 -21.32 -2.78
CA LYS A 256 15.13 -20.04 -3.29
C LYS A 256 15.19 -19.94 -4.81
N ALA A 257 16.31 -20.26 -5.42
CA ALA A 257 16.47 -20.10 -6.87
C ALA A 257 15.54 -21.02 -7.69
N GLN A 258 15.17 -22.18 -7.15
CA GLN A 258 14.26 -23.12 -7.80
C GLN A 258 12.79 -22.79 -7.55
N GLU A 259 12.49 -22.21 -6.40
CA GLU A 259 11.13 -22.04 -5.87
C GLU A 259 10.59 -20.62 -6.02
N THR A 260 11.43 -19.65 -6.44
CA THR A 260 11.01 -18.27 -6.65
C THR A 260 11.12 -17.86 -8.11
N LEU A 261 10.15 -17.07 -8.57
CA LEU A 261 10.10 -16.45 -9.88
C LEU A 261 10.05 -14.93 -9.70
N PHE A 262 11.16 -14.25 -9.93
CA PHE A 262 11.20 -12.79 -9.82
C PHE A 262 10.67 -12.14 -11.10
N LEU A 263 9.65 -11.30 -10.93
CA LEU A 263 8.96 -10.61 -12.02
C LEU A 263 9.68 -9.30 -12.33
N GLU A 264 10.09 -9.13 -13.58
CA GLU A 264 10.69 -7.90 -14.11
C GLU A 264 9.99 -7.50 -15.40
N GLN A 265 9.56 -6.23 -15.49
CA GLN A 265 8.87 -5.71 -16.67
C GLN A 265 9.65 -5.96 -17.96
N GLY A 266 9.00 -6.55 -18.94
CA GLY A 266 9.56 -6.82 -20.27
C GLY A 266 10.60 -7.95 -20.32
N LYS A 267 10.79 -8.70 -19.20
CA LYS A 267 11.72 -9.84 -19.15
C LYS A 267 10.98 -11.16 -19.28
N PRO A 268 11.63 -12.18 -19.85
CA PRO A 268 11.10 -13.53 -19.84
C PRO A 268 11.07 -14.08 -18.41
N LEU A 269 10.04 -14.86 -18.11
CA LEU A 269 9.89 -15.51 -16.81
C LEU A 269 10.87 -16.68 -16.69
N THR A 270 12.04 -16.43 -16.11
CA THR A 270 13.09 -17.41 -15.88
C THR A 270 13.36 -17.63 -14.41
N PHE A 271 13.81 -18.81 -14.03
CA PHE A 271 14.18 -19.19 -12.68
C PHE A 271 15.19 -20.34 -12.66
N GLY A 272 15.62 -20.76 -11.50
CA GLY A 272 16.71 -21.72 -11.31
C GLY A 272 18.05 -21.03 -11.05
N PRO A 273 19.04 -21.74 -10.47
CA PRO A 273 20.34 -21.18 -10.09
C PRO A 273 21.10 -20.47 -11.23
N ASN A 274 20.90 -20.92 -12.47
CA ASN A 274 21.52 -20.37 -13.67
C ASN A 274 20.49 -19.83 -14.67
N ASN A 275 19.24 -19.58 -14.25
CA ASN A 275 18.09 -19.24 -15.11
C ASN A 275 17.87 -20.28 -16.24
N GLU A 276 18.13 -21.53 -15.94
CA GLU A 276 18.03 -22.66 -16.91
C GLU A 276 16.58 -23.10 -17.11
N LYS A 277 15.65 -22.64 -16.29
CA LYS A 277 14.22 -22.93 -16.42
C LYS A 277 13.44 -21.68 -16.76
N GLY A 278 12.32 -21.84 -17.42
CA GLY A 278 11.41 -20.75 -17.72
C GLY A 278 9.95 -21.17 -17.73
N ILE A 279 9.07 -20.20 -17.70
CA ILE A 279 7.61 -20.38 -17.82
C ILE A 279 7.19 -20.04 -19.24
N LYS A 280 6.49 -20.99 -19.88
CA LYS A 280 5.79 -20.83 -21.15
C LYS A 280 4.30 -20.95 -20.92
N LEU A 281 3.48 -20.33 -21.75
CA LEU A 281 2.03 -20.55 -21.76
C LEU A 281 1.69 -21.60 -22.83
N ASP A 282 1.03 -22.68 -22.42
CA ASP A 282 0.30 -23.60 -23.28
C ASP A 282 -1.19 -23.26 -23.22
N GLY A 283 -1.67 -22.48 -24.19
CA GLY A 283 -2.93 -21.76 -24.08
C GLY A 283 -2.89 -20.75 -22.92
N PHE A 284 -3.68 -21.01 -21.88
CA PHE A 284 -3.70 -20.21 -20.64
C PHE A 284 -2.98 -20.90 -19.47
N THR A 285 -2.41 -22.07 -19.68
CA THR A 285 -1.78 -22.87 -18.63
C THR A 285 -0.28 -22.57 -18.59
N PRO A 286 0.26 -22.07 -17.46
CA PRO A 286 1.69 -21.94 -17.28
C PRO A 286 2.34 -23.31 -17.17
N VAL A 287 3.41 -23.53 -17.95
CA VAL A 287 4.19 -24.77 -17.92
C VAL A 287 5.68 -24.46 -17.79
N VAL A 288 6.38 -25.28 -17.01
CA VAL A 288 7.84 -25.16 -16.87
C VAL A 288 8.52 -25.81 -18.07
N VAL A 289 9.51 -25.12 -18.65
CA VAL A 289 10.40 -25.65 -19.67
C VAL A 289 11.86 -25.51 -19.24
N ASN A 290 12.69 -26.47 -19.57
CA ASN A 290 14.14 -26.40 -19.39
C ASN A 290 14.76 -25.87 -20.69
N LEU A 291 15.47 -24.74 -20.58
CA LEU A 291 16.10 -24.09 -21.76
C LEU A 291 17.27 -24.85 -22.35
N ASN A 292 17.83 -25.80 -21.59
CA ASN A 292 18.92 -26.66 -22.08
C ASN A 292 18.42 -27.92 -22.77
N GLU A 293 17.11 -28.11 -22.89
CA GLU A 293 16.51 -29.33 -23.45
C GLU A 293 15.55 -29.03 -24.61
N ASN A 294 15.37 -30.00 -25.50
CA ASN A 294 14.33 -30.03 -26.53
C ASN A 294 14.27 -28.79 -27.48
N GLY A 295 15.40 -28.09 -27.68
CA GLY A 295 15.43 -26.92 -28.55
C GLY A 295 14.60 -25.72 -28.02
N ASN A 296 14.24 -25.72 -26.74
CA ASN A 296 13.56 -24.59 -26.10
C ASN A 296 14.44 -23.34 -26.16
N SER A 297 13.81 -22.18 -26.36
CA SER A 297 14.47 -20.89 -26.48
C SER A 297 13.86 -19.89 -25.49
N ALA A 298 14.66 -18.94 -25.05
CA ALA A 298 14.16 -17.83 -24.24
C ALA A 298 13.08 -17.00 -24.98
N ASN A 299 13.03 -17.07 -26.31
CA ASN A 299 12.02 -16.40 -27.14
C ASN A 299 10.63 -17.06 -27.02
N ASP A 300 10.57 -18.32 -26.59
CA ASP A 300 9.29 -19.03 -26.39
C ASP A 300 8.68 -18.81 -25.03
N LEU A 301 9.43 -18.16 -24.13
CA LEU A 301 8.99 -17.92 -22.77
C LEU A 301 7.96 -16.80 -22.69
N TRP A 302 7.15 -16.88 -21.66
CA TRP A 302 6.24 -15.82 -21.29
C TRP A 302 7.02 -14.58 -20.87
N ILE A 303 6.82 -13.47 -21.59
CA ILE A 303 7.35 -12.16 -21.25
C ILE A 303 6.41 -11.48 -20.24
N HIS A 304 6.95 -11.06 -19.11
CA HIS A 304 6.18 -10.35 -18.10
C HIS A 304 5.79 -8.97 -18.57
N ASP A 305 4.51 -8.64 -18.40
CA ASP A 305 3.96 -7.30 -18.63
C ASP A 305 3.08 -6.90 -17.44
N GLU A 306 3.56 -5.94 -16.68
CA GLU A 306 2.89 -5.45 -15.47
C GLU A 306 1.57 -4.70 -15.77
N ASN A 307 1.33 -4.32 -17.03
CA ASN A 307 0.12 -3.62 -17.43
C ASN A 307 -0.96 -4.55 -17.98
N ASP A 308 -0.64 -5.83 -18.16
CA ASP A 308 -1.57 -6.82 -18.71
C ASP A 308 -2.34 -7.50 -17.57
N ILE A 309 -3.60 -7.09 -17.37
CA ILE A 309 -4.49 -7.63 -16.33
C ILE A 309 -4.76 -9.13 -16.54
N TYR A 310 -4.86 -9.60 -17.77
CA TYR A 310 -5.14 -11.01 -18.07
C TYR A 310 -3.97 -11.90 -17.68
N LYS A 311 -2.76 -11.48 -18.02
CA LYS A 311 -1.53 -12.16 -17.57
C LYS A 311 -1.39 -12.12 -16.04
N ALA A 312 -1.69 -10.98 -15.41
CA ALA A 312 -1.68 -10.87 -13.96
C ALA A 312 -2.65 -11.85 -13.29
N GLN A 313 -3.86 -12.04 -13.85
CA GLN A 313 -4.83 -13.03 -13.35
C GLN A 313 -4.31 -14.47 -13.43
N ILE A 314 -3.51 -14.80 -14.43
CA ILE A 314 -2.86 -16.12 -14.53
C ILE A 314 -1.73 -16.20 -13.48
N LEU A 315 -0.87 -15.18 -13.38
CA LEU A 315 0.29 -15.15 -12.47
C LEU A 315 -0.12 -15.32 -11.00
N VAL A 316 -1.19 -14.66 -10.56
CA VAL A 316 -1.63 -14.78 -9.17
C VAL A 316 -2.17 -16.18 -8.85
N ARG A 317 -2.55 -16.96 -9.86
CA ARG A 317 -2.98 -18.37 -9.68
C ARG A 317 -1.80 -19.33 -9.54
N ILE A 318 -0.57 -18.89 -9.81
CA ILE A 318 0.62 -19.63 -9.42
C ILE A 318 0.80 -19.49 -7.89
N PHE A 319 -0.06 -20.20 -7.19
CA PHE A 319 -0.23 -20.14 -5.72
C PHE A 319 -0.30 -21.55 -5.11
N ASP A 320 0.22 -22.52 -5.83
CA ASP A 320 0.16 -23.93 -5.42
C ASP A 320 0.93 -24.19 -4.12
N ASN A 321 0.53 -25.25 -3.43
CA ASN A 321 1.29 -25.75 -2.30
C ASN A 321 2.67 -26.22 -2.79
N PRO A 322 3.78 -25.63 -2.29
CA PRO A 322 5.13 -25.96 -2.75
C PRO A 322 5.58 -27.38 -2.41
N HIS A 323 4.83 -28.09 -1.58
CA HIS A 323 5.09 -29.48 -1.22
C HIS A 323 4.38 -30.50 -2.13
N LYS A 324 3.62 -30.03 -3.13
CA LYS A 324 3.02 -30.89 -4.16
C LYS A 324 3.97 -31.05 -5.35
N ASP A 325 4.05 -32.29 -5.88
CA ASP A 325 4.81 -32.56 -7.09
C ASP A 325 4.28 -31.76 -8.28
N GLY A 326 5.21 -31.21 -9.08
CA GLY A 326 4.87 -30.45 -10.27
C GLY A 326 4.35 -29.03 -10.00
N HIS A 327 4.50 -28.52 -8.77
CA HIS A 327 4.17 -27.12 -8.45
C HIS A 327 5.02 -26.13 -9.26
N LEU A 328 4.47 -24.95 -9.50
CA LEU A 328 5.16 -23.85 -10.15
C LEU A 328 5.91 -22.98 -9.12
N PRO A 329 7.05 -22.34 -9.50
CA PRO A 329 7.76 -21.46 -8.60
C PRO A 329 6.90 -20.25 -8.22
N ARG A 330 6.98 -19.81 -6.96
CA ARG A 330 6.19 -18.70 -6.45
C ARG A 330 6.63 -17.36 -7.06
N PRO A 331 5.74 -16.58 -7.70
CA PRO A 331 6.09 -15.27 -8.23
C PRO A 331 6.26 -14.21 -7.15
N PHE A 332 7.30 -13.35 -7.30
CA PHE A 332 7.61 -12.18 -6.50
C PHE A 332 7.91 -10.99 -7.40
N GLY A 333 7.50 -9.80 -7.03
CA GLY A 333 7.62 -8.59 -7.81
C GLY A 333 6.28 -7.91 -8.01
N VAL A 334 6.18 -7.04 -9.01
CA VAL A 334 4.91 -6.41 -9.40
C VAL A 334 4.18 -7.29 -10.39
N PHE A 335 2.99 -7.71 -10.01
CA PHE A 335 2.10 -8.53 -10.85
C PHE A 335 1.29 -7.69 -11.80
N TYR A 336 0.85 -6.53 -11.33
CA TYR A 336 0.00 -5.62 -12.09
C TYR A 336 0.16 -4.18 -11.62
N GLN A 337 0.15 -3.26 -12.58
CA GLN A 337 0.00 -1.84 -12.31
C GLN A 337 -0.77 -1.15 -13.45
N THR A 338 -1.61 -0.18 -13.08
CA THR A 338 -2.35 0.64 -14.04
C THR A 338 -2.68 1.99 -13.43
N ILE A 339 -2.95 2.98 -14.26
CA ILE A 339 -3.35 4.32 -13.81
C ILE A 339 -4.86 4.42 -13.85
N ARG A 340 -5.46 4.79 -12.71
CA ARG A 340 -6.87 5.10 -12.57
C ARG A 340 -7.03 6.30 -11.65
N ALA A 341 -8.01 7.15 -11.89
CA ALA A 341 -8.28 8.30 -11.04
C ALA A 341 -8.52 7.88 -9.57
N CYS A 342 -7.93 8.62 -8.63
CA CYS A 342 -8.10 8.37 -7.21
C CYS A 342 -9.46 8.91 -6.73
N TYR A 343 -10.06 8.20 -5.78
CA TYR A 343 -11.38 8.54 -5.26
C TYR A 343 -11.43 9.95 -4.65
N GLU A 344 -10.44 10.29 -3.83
CA GLU A 344 -10.35 11.60 -3.16
C GLU A 344 -10.21 12.75 -4.16
N ASP A 345 -9.45 12.57 -5.26
CA ASP A 345 -9.27 13.59 -6.29
C ASP A 345 -10.60 13.84 -7.04
N VAL A 346 -11.30 12.77 -7.41
CA VAL A 346 -12.62 12.85 -8.08
C VAL A 346 -13.67 13.48 -7.16
N MET A 347 -13.66 13.09 -5.87
CA MET A 347 -14.56 13.65 -4.87
C MET A 347 -14.32 15.15 -4.66
N ALA A 348 -13.05 15.57 -4.54
CA ALA A 348 -12.70 16.98 -4.38
C ALA A 348 -13.20 17.81 -5.57
N LYS A 349 -12.97 17.34 -6.79
CA LYS A 349 -13.47 17.98 -8.01
C LYS A 349 -15.00 18.10 -8.02
N GLN A 350 -15.72 17.04 -7.65
CA GLN A 350 -17.19 17.06 -7.58
C GLN A 350 -17.69 18.07 -6.55
N ILE A 351 -17.02 18.18 -5.39
CA ILE A 351 -17.36 19.17 -4.35
C ILE A 351 -17.16 20.60 -4.87
N GLU A 352 -16.06 20.88 -5.57
CA GLU A 352 -15.80 22.20 -6.14
C GLU A 352 -16.80 22.57 -7.23
N GLU A 353 -17.14 21.64 -8.12
CA GLU A 353 -18.18 21.84 -9.13
C GLU A 353 -19.55 22.11 -8.50
N ALA A 354 -19.87 21.42 -7.40
CA ALA A 354 -21.13 21.64 -6.68
C ALA A 354 -21.16 23.02 -6.01
N LYS A 355 -20.05 23.44 -5.39
CA LYS A 355 -19.92 24.79 -4.80
C LYS A 355 -20.03 25.89 -5.84
N ALA A 356 -19.46 25.69 -7.04
CA ALA A 356 -19.54 26.67 -8.12
C ALA A 356 -20.98 26.84 -8.68
N LYS A 357 -21.82 25.82 -8.60
CA LYS A 357 -23.18 25.83 -9.11
C LYS A 357 -24.21 26.39 -8.13
N LYS A 358 -23.98 26.30 -6.83
CA LYS A 358 -24.89 26.76 -5.77
C LYS A 358 -24.13 27.40 -4.61
N ILE A 359 -24.50 28.62 -4.26
CA ILE A 359 -24.13 29.21 -2.97
C ILE A 359 -25.09 28.59 -1.94
N GLY A 360 -24.55 27.79 -1.03
CA GLY A 360 -25.33 27.22 0.07
C GLY A 360 -25.78 28.33 1.00
N ASP A 361 -27.03 28.28 1.45
CA ASP A 361 -27.56 29.13 2.50
C ASP A 361 -27.86 28.24 3.71
N LEU A 362 -27.03 28.35 4.74
CA LEU A 362 -27.15 27.53 5.95
C LEU A 362 -28.44 27.84 6.70
N ASP A 363 -28.86 29.12 6.79
CA ASP A 363 -30.08 29.52 7.47
C ASP A 363 -31.31 28.94 6.78
N LYS A 364 -31.32 28.97 5.44
CA LYS A 364 -32.39 28.35 4.64
C LYS A 364 -32.40 26.84 4.80
N LEU A 365 -31.24 26.19 4.86
CA LEU A 365 -31.12 24.74 5.09
C LEU A 365 -31.65 24.36 6.49
N LEU A 366 -31.26 25.09 7.53
CA LEU A 366 -31.69 24.83 8.90
C LEU A 366 -33.16 25.09 9.14
N ARG A 367 -33.73 26.12 8.52
CA ARG A 367 -35.16 26.46 8.62
C ARG A 367 -36.05 25.55 7.78
N GLY A 368 -35.55 25.04 6.68
CA GLY A 368 -36.32 24.24 5.72
C GLY A 368 -37.33 25.09 4.96
N ASN A 369 -38.36 24.42 4.43
CA ASN A 369 -39.46 25.09 3.68
C ASN A 369 -40.69 25.36 4.55
N GLU A 370 -40.76 24.77 5.74
CA GLU A 370 -41.92 24.90 6.66
C GLU A 370 -41.48 25.71 7.88
N VAL A 371 -41.64 27.02 7.79
CA VAL A 371 -41.29 27.97 8.84
C VAL A 371 -42.51 28.78 9.23
N TRP A 372 -42.76 28.93 10.51
CA TRP A 372 -43.66 29.96 11.01
C TRP A 372 -42.89 31.01 11.85
N VAL A 373 -43.31 32.24 11.78
CA VAL A 373 -42.71 33.33 12.54
C VAL A 373 -43.68 33.74 13.63
N ILE A 374 -43.22 33.75 14.88
CA ILE A 374 -43.96 34.31 16.00
C ILE A 374 -43.63 35.79 16.04
N ASN A 375 -44.59 36.63 15.66
CA ASN A 375 -44.45 38.08 15.82
C ASN A 375 -44.72 38.44 17.26
N GLU A 376 -43.85 39.28 17.84
CA GLU A 376 -44.15 39.87 19.15
C GLU A 376 -45.45 40.67 19.04
N PRO A 377 -46.33 40.61 20.08
CA PRO A 377 -47.52 41.46 20.08
C PRO A 377 -47.07 42.92 20.11
N SER A 378 -47.61 43.70 19.16
CA SER A 378 -47.37 45.15 19.15
C SER A 378 -47.76 45.73 20.50
N SER A 379 -46.76 46.27 21.25
CA SER A 379 -47.01 47.04 22.44
C SER A 379 -47.80 48.29 22.07
N ASN A 380 -49.10 48.28 22.41
CA ASN A 380 -49.94 49.46 22.41
C ASN A 380 -49.59 50.34 23.61
#